data_640213309d90ce6572835ec8fb4c3662
#
_entry.id   640213309d90ce6572835ec8fb4c3662
#
_cell.length_a   1.000
_cell.length_b   1.000
_cell.length_c   1.000
_cell.angle_alpha   90.00
_cell.angle_beta   90.00
_cell.angle_gamma   90.00
#
_symmetry.space_group_name_H-M   'P 1'
#
loop_
_entity.id
_entity.type
_entity.pdbx_description
1 polymer ?
#
loop_
_entity_poly.entity_id
_entity_poly.type
_entity_poly.pdbx_seq_one_letter_code
_entity_poly.pdbx_strand_id
1 'polypeptide(L)'
;MNSSDPTGIPARAMRSPRAHAGLKNLHLLIQLRWIAVIGQIFTIEVAHYALNLTLPTQEMLLVVACLGLFNVVSMLRWRTGRGVRNVELFLALLIDVAVLTVQLYLSGGTSNPFVFLYLLQIAVGAMLLRGGYIWTIVVITAVCFFVLANHHIDLPLAHDLIRGLASPYVLGLLVCFLINAVLIVVFITRIARTLRQRDARLATARQRATEEEHVVRMGLLASGAAHELGTPLSTMAVILGDWKRDPLISKDETLREEIAEMQIQVQRCKTI
;
A
#
# COMPACT_ATOMS: atom_id res chain seq x y z
N MET A 1 -10.80 -31.22 36.53
CA MET A 1 -10.04 -29.96 36.65
C MET A 1 -10.05 -29.29 35.31
N ASN A 2 -10.95 -28.34 35.17
CA ASN A 2 -11.24 -27.62 33.92
C ASN A 2 -10.36 -26.35 33.86
N SER A 3 -9.38 -26.32 32.97
CA SER A 3 -8.58 -25.11 32.72
C SER A 3 -9.28 -24.26 31.67
N SER A 4 -10.06 -23.31 32.10
CA SER A 4 -10.64 -22.23 31.27
C SER A 4 -9.52 -21.28 30.85
N ASP A 5 -9.23 -21.23 29.56
CA ASP A 5 -8.33 -20.26 28.91
C ASP A 5 -8.97 -18.85 28.99
N PRO A 6 -8.30 -17.83 29.61
CA PRO A 6 -8.89 -16.51 29.83
C PRO A 6 -8.72 -15.52 28.67
N THR A 7 -8.27 -15.95 27.49
CA THR A 7 -8.07 -15.05 26.33
C THR A 7 -9.19 -15.18 25.31
N GLY A 8 -10.41 -14.78 25.70
CA GLY A 8 -11.55 -14.62 24.82
C GLY A 8 -11.40 -13.46 23.82
N ILE A 9 -10.36 -13.44 23.01
CA ILE A 9 -10.24 -12.54 21.86
C ILE A 9 -11.03 -13.18 20.71
N PRO A 10 -12.11 -12.54 20.22
CA PRO A 10 -12.91 -13.12 19.17
C PRO A 10 -12.04 -13.35 17.92
N ALA A 11 -12.12 -14.52 17.32
CA ALA A 11 -11.39 -14.97 16.13
C ALA A 11 -11.53 -14.02 14.88
N ARG A 12 -12.21 -12.91 15.01
CA ARG A 12 -12.38 -11.84 14.01
C ARG A 12 -11.17 -10.91 13.88
N ALA A 13 -10.21 -10.94 14.81
CA ALA A 13 -9.08 -10.00 14.87
C ALA A 13 -7.83 -10.43 14.08
N MET A 14 -7.76 -11.67 13.56
CA MET A 14 -6.59 -12.17 12.82
C MET A 14 -6.83 -12.32 11.32
N ARG A 15 -7.46 -11.35 10.66
CA ARG A 15 -7.39 -11.30 9.20
C ARG A 15 -5.98 -10.88 8.81
N SER A 16 -5.21 -11.79 8.16
CA SER A 16 -3.85 -11.49 7.74
C SER A 16 -3.79 -10.16 6.95
N PRO A 17 -2.76 -9.33 7.12
CA PRO A 17 -2.60 -8.07 6.39
C PRO A 17 -2.71 -8.23 4.87
N ARG A 18 -2.37 -9.43 4.36
CA ARG A 18 -2.48 -9.80 2.94
C ARG A 18 -3.93 -9.93 2.45
N ALA A 19 -4.85 -10.43 3.29
CA ALA A 19 -6.27 -10.57 2.93
C ALA A 19 -6.95 -9.20 2.80
N HIS A 20 -6.60 -8.24 3.65
CA HIS A 20 -7.09 -6.85 3.57
C HIS A 20 -6.58 -6.11 2.32
N ALA A 21 -5.33 -6.33 1.93
CA ALA A 21 -4.78 -5.73 0.72
C ALA A 21 -5.50 -6.26 -0.54
N GLY A 22 -5.77 -7.56 -0.64
CA GLY A 22 -6.49 -8.15 -1.76
C GLY A 22 -7.92 -7.61 -1.91
N LEU A 23 -8.65 -7.42 -0.80
CA LEU A 23 -10.00 -6.84 -0.82
C LEU A 23 -10.02 -5.38 -1.29
N LYS A 24 -9.02 -4.58 -0.88
CA LYS A 24 -8.87 -3.19 -1.35
C LYS A 24 -8.57 -3.14 -2.85
N ASN A 25 -7.72 -4.04 -3.33
CA ASN A 25 -7.37 -4.12 -4.74
C ASN A 25 -8.58 -4.53 -5.59
N LEU A 26 -9.38 -5.51 -5.13
CA LEU A 26 -10.62 -5.89 -5.80
C LEU A 26 -11.63 -4.74 -5.84
N HIS A 27 -11.80 -4.01 -4.75
CA HIS A 27 -12.69 -2.85 -4.71
C HIS A 27 -12.27 -1.77 -5.71
N LEU A 28 -10.96 -1.47 -5.79
CA LEU A 28 -10.43 -0.54 -6.76
C LEU A 28 -10.71 -0.99 -8.20
N LEU A 29 -10.51 -2.28 -8.50
CA LEU A 29 -10.80 -2.86 -9.81
C LEU A 29 -12.28 -2.71 -10.17
N ILE A 30 -13.19 -2.97 -9.23
CA ILE A 30 -14.64 -2.79 -9.42
C ILE A 30 -14.98 -1.33 -9.75
N GLN A 31 -14.39 -0.37 -9.06
CA GLN A 31 -14.61 1.07 -9.33
C GLN A 31 -14.11 1.47 -10.70
N LEU A 32 -12.88 1.07 -11.07
CA LEU A 32 -12.30 1.36 -12.38
C LEU A 32 -13.15 0.74 -13.51
N ARG A 33 -13.68 -0.47 -13.31
CA ARG A 33 -14.52 -1.14 -14.28
C ARG A 33 -15.87 -0.43 -14.49
N TRP A 34 -16.50 0.13 -13.44
CA TRP A 34 -17.69 0.95 -13.61
C TRP A 34 -17.43 2.19 -14.46
N ILE A 35 -16.28 2.85 -14.25
CA ILE A 35 -15.87 3.99 -15.08
C ILE A 35 -15.67 3.54 -16.52
N ALA A 36 -15.02 2.38 -16.74
CA ALA A 36 -14.82 1.82 -18.07
C ALA A 36 -16.15 1.47 -18.76
N VAL A 37 -17.10 0.85 -18.07
CA VAL A 37 -18.45 0.52 -18.61
C VAL A 37 -19.17 1.78 -19.05
N ILE A 38 -19.22 2.81 -18.19
CA ILE A 38 -19.87 4.09 -18.52
C ILE A 38 -19.17 4.77 -19.71
N GLY A 39 -17.82 4.80 -19.69
CA GLY A 39 -17.03 5.38 -20.78
C GLY A 39 -17.23 4.66 -22.12
N GLN A 40 -17.30 3.33 -22.10
CA GLN A 40 -17.55 2.53 -23.32
C GLN A 40 -18.95 2.80 -23.89
N ILE A 41 -20.01 2.80 -23.06
CA ILE A 41 -21.36 3.15 -23.50
C ILE A 41 -21.35 4.53 -24.14
N PHE A 42 -20.81 5.53 -23.43
CA PHE A 42 -20.74 6.91 -23.94
C PHE A 42 -20.00 7.00 -25.27
N THR A 43 -18.87 6.32 -25.40
CA THR A 43 -18.06 6.33 -26.63
C THR A 43 -18.80 5.68 -27.79
N ILE A 44 -19.49 4.54 -27.58
CA ILE A 44 -20.27 3.83 -28.59
C ILE A 44 -21.42 4.74 -29.08
N GLU A 45 -22.16 5.34 -28.18
CA GLU A 45 -23.28 6.24 -28.50
C GLU A 45 -22.81 7.49 -29.28
N VAL A 46 -21.72 8.13 -28.83
CA VAL A 46 -21.13 9.27 -29.54
C VAL A 46 -20.63 8.87 -30.93
N ALA A 47 -19.97 7.73 -31.06
CA ALA A 47 -19.50 7.24 -32.34
C ALA A 47 -20.66 6.94 -33.31
N HIS A 48 -21.75 6.38 -32.81
CA HIS A 48 -22.93 6.05 -33.62
C HIS A 48 -23.75 7.29 -34.00
N TYR A 49 -24.13 8.12 -33.00
CA TYR A 49 -25.07 9.24 -33.25
C TYR A 49 -24.38 10.54 -33.69
N ALA A 50 -23.22 10.87 -33.13
CA ALA A 50 -22.55 12.13 -33.43
C ALA A 50 -21.59 12.03 -34.61
N LEU A 51 -20.92 10.88 -34.77
CA LEU A 51 -19.95 10.67 -35.87
C LEU A 51 -20.54 9.87 -37.03
N ASN A 52 -21.79 9.38 -36.92
CA ASN A 52 -22.51 8.58 -37.93
C ASN A 52 -21.69 7.38 -38.41
N LEU A 53 -20.92 6.72 -37.49
CA LEU A 53 -20.14 5.55 -37.84
C LEU A 53 -21.03 4.31 -37.86
N THR A 54 -20.88 3.49 -38.88
CA THR A 54 -21.58 2.19 -39.01
C THR A 54 -20.89 1.15 -38.15
N LEU A 55 -21.24 1.15 -36.86
CA LEU A 55 -20.71 0.20 -35.86
C LEU A 55 -21.71 -0.93 -35.63
N PRO A 56 -21.25 -2.14 -35.30
CA PRO A 56 -22.08 -3.23 -34.80
C PRO A 56 -22.49 -2.94 -33.33
N THR A 57 -23.33 -1.93 -33.15
CA THR A 57 -23.66 -1.39 -31.83
C THR A 57 -24.33 -2.40 -30.91
N GLN A 58 -25.13 -3.33 -31.44
CA GLN A 58 -25.79 -4.36 -30.66
C GLN A 58 -24.78 -5.32 -30.02
N GLU A 59 -23.81 -5.80 -30.81
CA GLU A 59 -22.75 -6.69 -30.33
C GLU A 59 -21.82 -5.97 -29.33
N MET A 60 -21.49 -4.72 -29.61
CA MET A 60 -20.68 -3.90 -28.72
C MET A 60 -21.36 -3.66 -27.37
N LEU A 61 -22.64 -3.29 -27.37
CA LEU A 61 -23.41 -3.09 -26.14
C LEU A 61 -23.64 -4.38 -25.37
N LEU A 62 -23.80 -5.53 -26.06
CA LEU A 62 -23.88 -6.84 -25.43
C LEU A 62 -22.57 -7.16 -24.66
N VAL A 63 -21.43 -6.89 -25.25
CA VAL A 63 -20.12 -7.10 -24.60
C VAL A 63 -19.98 -6.20 -23.36
N VAL A 64 -20.40 -4.94 -23.44
CA VAL A 64 -20.42 -4.03 -22.29
C VAL A 64 -21.39 -4.52 -21.21
N ALA A 65 -22.57 -5.02 -21.58
CA ALA A 65 -23.54 -5.57 -20.63
C ALA A 65 -22.96 -6.81 -19.91
N CYS A 66 -22.26 -7.70 -20.63
CA CYS A 66 -21.55 -8.84 -20.02
C CYS A 66 -20.47 -8.37 -19.03
N LEU A 67 -19.70 -7.32 -19.35
CA LEU A 67 -18.72 -6.72 -18.45
C LEU A 67 -19.39 -6.15 -17.20
N GLY A 68 -20.51 -5.43 -17.37
CA GLY A 68 -21.32 -4.90 -16.27
C GLY A 68 -21.83 -5.99 -15.34
N LEU A 69 -22.38 -7.08 -15.90
CA LEU A 69 -22.84 -8.24 -15.14
C LEU A 69 -21.69 -8.89 -14.36
N PHE A 70 -20.54 -9.09 -15.00
CA PHE A 70 -19.34 -9.59 -14.33
C PHE A 70 -18.89 -8.65 -13.19
N ASN A 71 -19.05 -7.34 -13.36
CA ASN A 71 -18.73 -6.38 -12.31
C ASN A 71 -19.69 -6.47 -11.11
N VAL A 72 -20.97 -6.70 -11.36
CA VAL A 72 -21.97 -6.97 -10.30
C VAL A 72 -21.61 -8.24 -9.52
N VAL A 73 -21.25 -9.32 -10.21
CA VAL A 73 -20.78 -10.57 -9.58
C VAL A 73 -19.51 -10.31 -8.74
N SER A 74 -18.55 -9.54 -9.26
CA SER A 74 -17.35 -9.14 -8.53
C SER A 74 -17.68 -8.32 -7.27
N MET A 75 -18.70 -7.44 -7.33
CA MET A 75 -19.18 -6.65 -6.19
C MET A 75 -19.85 -7.55 -5.13
N LEU A 76 -20.65 -8.53 -5.53
CA LEU A 76 -21.24 -9.51 -4.62
C LEU A 76 -20.13 -10.34 -3.95
N ARG A 77 -19.13 -10.77 -4.71
CA ARG A 77 -17.94 -11.46 -4.19
C ARG A 77 -17.18 -10.62 -3.17
N TRP A 78 -16.98 -9.32 -3.44
CA TRP A 78 -16.34 -8.39 -2.52
C TRP A 78 -17.13 -8.26 -1.19
N ARG A 79 -18.47 -8.20 -1.26
CA ARG A 79 -19.34 -8.11 -0.07
C ARG A 79 -19.21 -9.30 0.87
N THR A 80 -18.83 -10.49 0.39
CA THR A 80 -18.62 -11.67 1.24
C THR A 80 -17.44 -11.48 2.23
N GLY A 81 -16.58 -10.50 2.01
CA GLY A 81 -15.44 -10.17 2.87
C GLY A 81 -14.37 -11.26 2.97
N ARG A 82 -14.46 -12.33 2.16
CA ARG A 82 -13.42 -13.38 2.10
C ARG A 82 -12.16 -12.84 1.44
N GLY A 83 -10.97 -13.24 1.92
CA GLY A 83 -9.69 -12.84 1.35
C GLY A 83 -9.63 -13.12 -0.16
N VAL A 84 -9.07 -12.17 -0.91
CA VAL A 84 -8.93 -12.24 -2.38
C VAL A 84 -7.50 -12.68 -2.71
N ARG A 85 -7.37 -13.70 -3.55
CA ARG A 85 -6.08 -14.24 -4.01
C ARG A 85 -5.59 -13.45 -5.23
N ASN A 86 -4.26 -13.38 -5.42
CA ASN A 86 -3.68 -12.72 -6.60
C ASN A 86 -4.18 -13.31 -7.93
N VAL A 87 -4.46 -14.62 -7.96
CA VAL A 87 -5.04 -15.30 -9.14
C VAL A 87 -6.42 -14.76 -9.47
N GLU A 88 -7.28 -14.47 -8.48
CA GLU A 88 -8.61 -13.90 -8.71
C GLU A 88 -8.50 -12.51 -9.35
N LEU A 89 -7.57 -11.67 -8.87
CA LEU A 89 -7.30 -10.35 -9.44
C LEU A 89 -6.74 -10.44 -10.86
N PHE A 90 -5.84 -11.39 -11.10
CA PHE A 90 -5.28 -11.65 -12.43
C PHE A 90 -6.36 -12.08 -13.42
N LEU A 91 -7.21 -13.04 -13.05
CA LEU A 91 -8.31 -13.50 -13.91
C LEU A 91 -9.32 -12.38 -14.18
N ALA A 92 -9.61 -11.56 -13.17
CA ALA A 92 -10.51 -10.42 -13.33
C ALA A 92 -9.94 -9.39 -14.33
N LEU A 93 -8.63 -9.12 -14.26
CA LEU A 93 -7.96 -8.22 -15.20
C LEU A 93 -7.85 -8.83 -16.60
N LEU A 94 -7.67 -10.16 -16.70
CA LEU A 94 -7.66 -10.88 -17.99
C LEU A 94 -9.00 -10.76 -18.71
N ILE A 95 -10.12 -10.80 -17.97
CA ILE A 95 -11.45 -10.56 -18.55
C ILE A 95 -11.55 -9.11 -19.07
N ASP A 96 -11.01 -8.14 -18.35
CA ASP A 96 -10.99 -6.74 -18.82
C ASP A 96 -10.18 -6.58 -20.11
N VAL A 97 -9.03 -7.26 -20.23
CA VAL A 97 -8.24 -7.32 -21.48
C VAL A 97 -9.02 -7.99 -22.60
N ALA A 98 -9.69 -9.11 -22.32
CA ALA A 98 -10.47 -9.83 -23.32
C ALA A 98 -11.64 -8.98 -23.84
N VAL A 99 -12.39 -8.33 -22.96
CA VAL A 99 -13.48 -7.42 -23.32
C VAL A 99 -12.98 -6.25 -24.18
N LEU A 100 -11.87 -5.62 -23.78
CA LEU A 100 -11.27 -4.55 -24.56
C LEU A 100 -10.86 -5.06 -25.95
N THR A 101 -10.28 -6.25 -26.04
CA THR A 101 -9.88 -6.88 -27.32
C THR A 101 -11.08 -7.11 -28.24
N VAL A 102 -12.19 -7.63 -27.71
CA VAL A 102 -13.42 -7.83 -28.48
C VAL A 102 -14.00 -6.51 -28.94
N GLN A 103 -14.02 -5.48 -28.09
CA GLN A 103 -14.48 -4.14 -28.47
C GLN A 103 -13.64 -3.54 -29.60
N LEU A 104 -12.32 -3.67 -29.51
CA LEU A 104 -11.41 -3.21 -30.55
C LEU A 104 -11.59 -4.00 -31.84
N TYR A 105 -11.78 -5.32 -31.76
CA TYR A 105 -12.05 -6.18 -32.92
C TYR A 105 -13.29 -5.72 -33.71
N LEU A 106 -14.35 -5.34 -32.99
CA LEU A 106 -15.61 -4.87 -33.56
C LEU A 106 -15.53 -3.42 -34.09
N SER A 107 -14.50 -2.67 -33.75
CA SER A 107 -14.42 -1.22 -34.01
C SER A 107 -13.14 -0.77 -34.72
N GLY A 108 -12.58 -1.60 -35.61
CA GLY A 108 -11.47 -1.23 -36.47
C GLY A 108 -10.08 -1.70 -36.03
N GLY A 109 -10.02 -2.60 -35.02
CA GLY A 109 -8.77 -3.24 -34.59
C GLY A 109 -7.70 -2.26 -34.15
N THR A 110 -6.51 -2.37 -34.75
CA THR A 110 -5.37 -1.48 -34.46
C THR A 110 -5.52 -0.08 -35.02
N SER A 111 -6.42 0.11 -35.99
CA SER A 111 -6.76 1.45 -36.52
C SER A 111 -7.64 2.25 -35.54
N ASN A 112 -8.17 1.62 -34.50
CA ASN A 112 -8.94 2.30 -33.48
C ASN A 112 -7.98 2.99 -32.49
N PRO A 113 -8.10 4.32 -32.25
CA PRO A 113 -7.23 5.05 -31.33
C PRO A 113 -7.28 4.53 -29.89
N PHE A 114 -8.38 3.86 -29.48
CA PHE A 114 -8.51 3.29 -28.16
C PHE A 114 -7.66 2.02 -27.91
N VAL A 115 -6.92 1.53 -28.90
CA VAL A 115 -5.95 0.45 -28.75
C VAL A 115 -4.91 0.75 -27.66
N PHE A 116 -4.55 2.01 -27.47
CA PHE A 116 -3.65 2.45 -26.40
C PHE A 116 -4.18 2.24 -24.98
N LEU A 117 -5.48 1.89 -24.80
CA LEU A 117 -6.03 1.49 -23.51
C LEU A 117 -5.44 0.16 -22.98
N TYR A 118 -4.75 -0.62 -23.82
CA TYR A 118 -3.95 -1.74 -23.31
C TYR A 118 -2.86 -1.28 -22.33
N LEU A 119 -2.27 -0.10 -22.55
CA LEU A 119 -1.31 0.47 -21.60
C LEU A 119 -1.93 0.72 -20.21
N LEU A 120 -3.21 1.12 -20.18
CA LEU A 120 -3.96 1.26 -18.95
C LEU A 120 -4.10 -0.08 -18.23
N GLN A 121 -4.44 -1.16 -18.95
CA GLN A 121 -4.57 -2.52 -18.38
C GLN A 121 -3.24 -2.99 -17.77
N ILE A 122 -2.11 -2.71 -18.46
CA ILE A 122 -0.76 -3.00 -17.95
C ILE A 122 -0.48 -2.18 -16.67
N ALA A 123 -0.81 -0.87 -16.66
CA ALA A 123 -0.60 -0.01 -15.50
C ALA A 123 -1.44 -0.45 -14.28
N VAL A 124 -2.71 -0.82 -14.50
CA VAL A 124 -3.57 -1.37 -13.45
C VAL A 124 -3.03 -2.70 -12.94
N GLY A 125 -2.57 -3.58 -13.85
CA GLY A 125 -1.91 -4.83 -13.50
C GLY A 125 -0.67 -4.62 -12.63
N ALA A 126 0.17 -3.64 -12.99
CA ALA A 126 1.37 -3.29 -12.22
C ALA A 126 1.05 -2.81 -10.81
N MET A 127 -0.10 -2.16 -10.62
CA MET A 127 -0.56 -1.69 -9.31
C MET A 127 -1.15 -2.81 -8.43
N LEU A 128 -1.88 -3.75 -9.03
CA LEU A 128 -2.71 -4.72 -8.30
C LEU A 128 -2.05 -6.08 -8.14
N LEU A 129 -1.21 -6.49 -9.10
CA LEU A 129 -0.62 -7.82 -9.19
C LEU A 129 0.84 -7.84 -8.74
N ARG A 130 1.33 -9.03 -8.44
CA ARG A 130 2.76 -9.26 -8.15
C ARG A 130 3.54 -9.56 -9.42
N GLY A 131 4.84 -9.25 -9.41
CA GLY A 131 5.74 -9.17 -10.56
C GLY A 131 5.57 -10.20 -11.69
N GLY A 132 5.39 -11.49 -11.40
CA GLY A 132 5.22 -12.51 -12.45
C GLY A 132 3.95 -12.34 -13.28
N TYR A 133 2.83 -12.06 -12.65
CA TYR A 133 1.53 -11.85 -13.33
C TYR A 133 1.51 -10.62 -14.23
N ILE A 134 2.30 -9.58 -13.90
CA ILE A 134 2.39 -8.34 -14.69
C ILE A 134 2.97 -8.66 -16.07
N TRP A 135 4.07 -9.40 -16.10
CA TRP A 135 4.70 -9.80 -17.39
C TRP A 135 3.78 -10.67 -18.24
N THR A 136 2.96 -11.53 -17.60
CA THR A 136 1.95 -12.31 -18.31
C THR A 136 0.90 -11.40 -18.96
N ILE A 137 0.43 -10.35 -18.28
CA ILE A 137 -0.49 -9.37 -18.89
C ILE A 137 0.17 -8.63 -20.04
N VAL A 138 1.44 -8.23 -19.92
CA VAL A 138 2.19 -7.59 -21.02
C VAL A 138 2.24 -8.50 -22.25
N VAL A 139 2.58 -9.76 -22.05
CA VAL A 139 2.63 -10.73 -23.17
C VAL A 139 1.25 -10.94 -23.78
N ILE A 140 0.21 -11.13 -22.97
CA ILE A 140 -1.16 -11.33 -23.46
C ILE A 140 -1.64 -10.10 -24.24
N THR A 141 -1.45 -8.89 -23.74
CA THR A 141 -1.85 -7.67 -24.46
C THR A 141 -1.08 -7.49 -25.75
N ALA A 142 0.21 -7.83 -25.78
CA ALA A 142 1.01 -7.81 -27.01
C ALA A 142 0.49 -8.83 -28.05
N VAL A 143 0.14 -10.05 -27.61
CA VAL A 143 -0.47 -11.06 -28.48
C VAL A 143 -1.84 -10.59 -28.98
N CYS A 144 -2.69 -10.03 -28.11
CA CYS A 144 -3.97 -9.46 -28.52
C CYS A 144 -3.80 -8.35 -29.55
N PHE A 145 -2.83 -7.45 -29.35
CA PHE A 145 -2.52 -6.41 -30.34
C PHE A 145 -2.09 -7.01 -31.67
N PHE A 146 -1.22 -8.02 -31.66
CA PHE A 146 -0.79 -8.69 -32.90
C PHE A 146 -1.95 -9.39 -33.62
N VAL A 147 -2.85 -10.05 -32.89
CA VAL A 147 -4.06 -10.67 -33.44
C VAL A 147 -4.96 -9.60 -34.06
N LEU A 148 -5.19 -8.49 -33.39
CA LEU A 148 -6.00 -7.37 -33.89
C LEU A 148 -5.40 -6.72 -35.15
N ALA A 149 -4.07 -6.71 -35.28
CA ALA A 149 -3.41 -6.20 -36.47
C ALA A 149 -3.70 -7.04 -37.73
N ASN A 150 -3.97 -8.34 -37.55
CA ASN A 150 -4.23 -9.27 -38.65
C ASN A 150 -5.71 -9.60 -38.86
N HIS A 151 -6.51 -9.48 -37.76
CA HIS A 151 -7.92 -9.87 -37.77
C HIS A 151 -8.74 -8.79 -37.04
N HIS A 152 -9.55 -8.06 -37.79
CA HIS A 152 -10.50 -7.08 -37.24
C HIS A 152 -11.60 -6.81 -38.24
N ILE A 153 -12.72 -6.24 -37.81
CA ILE A 153 -13.75 -5.73 -38.69
C ILE A 153 -13.32 -4.33 -39.12
N ASP A 154 -13.14 -4.13 -40.41
CA ASP A 154 -12.72 -2.85 -40.96
C ASP A 154 -13.79 -1.78 -40.64
N LEU A 155 -13.35 -0.69 -40.07
CA LEU A 155 -14.18 0.47 -39.88
C LEU A 155 -13.77 1.51 -40.94
N PRO A 156 -14.69 2.08 -41.69
CA PRO A 156 -14.39 3.14 -42.66
C PRO A 156 -14.14 4.47 -41.91
N LEU A 157 -13.17 4.44 -41.01
CA LEU A 157 -12.61 5.67 -40.46
C LEU A 157 -11.72 6.26 -41.55
N ALA A 158 -12.21 7.30 -42.21
CA ALA A 158 -11.35 8.10 -43.06
C ALA A 158 -10.18 8.61 -42.20
N HIS A 159 -8.97 8.10 -42.45
CA HIS A 159 -7.73 8.59 -41.82
C HIS A 159 -7.40 9.98 -42.40
N ASP A 160 -8.37 10.87 -42.35
CA ASP A 160 -8.28 12.19 -42.92
C ASP A 160 -7.54 13.12 -41.94
N LEU A 161 -6.21 12.83 -41.81
CA LEU A 161 -5.28 13.61 -41.00
C LEU A 161 -5.21 15.08 -41.45
N ILE A 162 -5.64 15.36 -42.70
CA ILE A 162 -5.64 16.70 -43.28
C ILE A 162 -6.66 17.62 -42.61
N ARG A 163 -7.75 17.07 -42.07
CA ARG A 163 -8.78 17.83 -41.34
C ARG A 163 -8.42 18.16 -39.89
N GLY A 164 -7.25 17.74 -39.41
CA GLY A 164 -6.80 17.98 -38.03
C GLY A 164 -7.82 17.53 -36.98
N LEU A 165 -8.18 18.39 -36.05
CA LEU A 165 -9.15 18.08 -34.96
C LEU A 165 -10.60 17.84 -35.46
N ALA A 166 -10.92 18.17 -36.68
CA ALA A 166 -12.23 17.88 -37.28
C ALA A 166 -12.33 16.39 -37.74
N SER A 167 -11.21 15.65 -37.79
CA SER A 167 -11.22 14.22 -38.06
C SER A 167 -11.63 13.41 -36.80
N PRO A 168 -12.65 12.53 -36.92
CA PRO A 168 -13.05 11.64 -35.81
C PRO A 168 -11.90 10.80 -35.26
N TYR A 169 -10.98 10.41 -36.11
CA TYR A 169 -9.79 9.64 -35.73
C TYR A 169 -8.83 10.46 -34.85
N VAL A 170 -8.51 11.70 -35.25
CA VAL A 170 -7.64 12.59 -34.47
C VAL A 170 -8.28 12.97 -33.13
N LEU A 171 -9.61 13.20 -33.13
CA LEU A 171 -10.35 13.46 -31.88
C LEU A 171 -10.30 12.25 -30.96
N GLY A 172 -10.50 11.04 -31.48
CA GLY A 172 -10.37 9.79 -30.72
C GLY A 172 -8.97 9.59 -30.14
N LEU A 173 -7.92 9.86 -30.91
CA LEU A 173 -6.52 9.87 -30.43
C LEU A 173 -6.30 10.86 -29.28
N LEU A 174 -6.80 12.08 -29.42
CA LEU A 174 -6.71 13.11 -28.37
C LEU A 174 -7.40 12.66 -27.08
N VAL A 175 -8.62 12.13 -27.20
CA VAL A 175 -9.40 11.63 -26.05
C VAL A 175 -8.65 10.49 -25.37
N CYS A 176 -8.15 9.51 -26.14
CA CYS A 176 -7.40 8.40 -25.63
C CYS A 176 -6.10 8.84 -24.96
N PHE A 177 -5.38 9.78 -25.56
CA PHE A 177 -4.18 10.38 -24.98
C PHE A 177 -4.47 11.05 -23.63
N LEU A 178 -5.52 11.88 -23.56
CA LEU A 178 -5.91 12.54 -22.31
C LEU A 178 -6.30 11.55 -21.22
N ILE A 179 -7.08 10.52 -21.57
CA ILE A 179 -7.45 9.46 -20.61
C ILE A 179 -6.18 8.78 -20.06
N ASN A 180 -5.27 8.36 -20.93
CA ASN A 180 -4.02 7.71 -20.51
C ASN A 180 -3.15 8.67 -19.70
N ALA A 181 -3.01 9.92 -20.09
CA ALA A 181 -2.22 10.91 -19.36
C ALA A 181 -2.76 11.16 -17.94
N VAL A 182 -4.07 11.37 -17.79
CA VAL A 182 -4.70 11.53 -16.48
C VAL A 182 -4.49 10.30 -15.61
N LEU A 183 -4.66 9.10 -16.17
CA LEU A 183 -4.50 7.86 -15.44
C LEU A 183 -3.05 7.63 -15.00
N ILE A 184 -2.08 7.94 -15.86
CA ILE A 184 -0.65 7.86 -15.52
C ILE A 184 -0.33 8.83 -14.37
N VAL A 185 -0.81 10.07 -14.43
CA VAL A 185 -0.60 11.06 -13.36
C VAL A 185 -1.20 10.58 -12.04
N VAL A 186 -2.45 10.10 -12.06
CA VAL A 186 -3.11 9.55 -10.87
C VAL A 186 -2.34 8.35 -10.32
N PHE A 187 -1.86 7.47 -11.19
CA PHE A 187 -1.09 6.29 -10.83
C PHE A 187 0.24 6.66 -10.17
N ILE A 188 1.03 7.52 -10.81
CA ILE A 188 2.33 7.98 -10.27
C ILE A 188 2.12 8.69 -8.93
N THR A 189 1.11 9.55 -8.83
CA THR A 189 0.80 10.26 -7.60
C THR A 189 0.42 9.31 -6.45
N ARG A 190 -0.35 8.26 -6.73
CA ARG A 190 -0.70 7.24 -5.74
C ARG A 190 0.52 6.45 -5.27
N ILE A 191 1.39 6.03 -6.20
CA ILE A 191 2.65 5.34 -5.86
C ILE A 191 3.52 6.24 -4.99
N ALA A 192 3.74 7.48 -5.41
CA ALA A 192 4.57 8.44 -4.68
C ALA A 192 4.04 8.69 -3.25
N ARG A 193 2.71 8.82 -3.07
CA ARG A 193 2.10 8.93 -1.74
C ARG A 193 2.33 7.69 -0.89
N THR A 194 2.16 6.51 -1.46
CA THR A 194 2.36 5.24 -0.74
C THR A 194 3.82 5.07 -0.30
N LEU A 195 4.78 5.41 -1.15
CA LEU A 195 6.20 5.38 -0.83
C LEU A 195 6.53 6.35 0.30
N ARG A 196 6.11 7.62 0.18
CA ARG A 196 6.33 8.64 1.24
C ARG A 196 5.76 8.20 2.59
N GLN A 197 4.58 7.58 2.60
CA GLN A 197 3.98 7.06 3.84
C GLN A 197 4.78 5.90 4.44
N ARG A 198 5.36 5.02 3.60
CA ARG A 198 6.23 3.95 4.06
C ARG A 198 7.53 4.49 4.62
N ASP A 199 8.15 5.44 3.92
CA ASP A 199 9.40 6.07 4.36
C ASP A 199 9.22 6.81 5.70
N ALA A 200 8.12 7.56 5.86
CA ALA A 200 7.79 8.22 7.11
C ALA A 200 7.60 7.22 8.27
N ARG A 201 6.91 6.09 8.04
CA ARG A 201 6.76 5.04 9.05
C ARG A 201 8.09 4.39 9.43
N LEU A 202 8.95 4.14 8.44
CA LEU A 202 10.29 3.59 8.69
C LEU A 202 11.17 4.56 9.47
N ALA A 203 11.12 5.86 9.14
CA ALA A 203 11.83 6.89 9.88
C ALA A 203 11.38 6.94 11.35
N THR A 204 10.06 6.95 11.60
CA THR A 204 9.51 6.93 12.96
C THR A 204 9.89 5.66 13.73
N ALA A 205 9.86 4.49 13.08
CA ALA A 205 10.24 3.24 13.72
C ALA A 205 11.73 3.22 14.08
N ARG A 206 12.61 3.73 13.20
CA ARG A 206 14.05 3.86 13.47
C ARG A 206 14.32 4.81 14.63
N GLN A 207 13.66 5.95 14.66
CA GLN A 207 13.80 6.91 15.74
C GLN A 207 13.42 6.28 17.09
N ARG A 208 12.29 5.59 17.18
CA ARG A 208 11.88 4.88 18.41
C ARG A 208 12.88 3.82 18.84
N ALA A 209 13.41 3.03 17.90
CA ALA A 209 14.42 2.02 18.22
C ALA A 209 15.70 2.66 18.79
N THR A 210 16.12 3.81 18.26
CA THR A 210 17.28 4.56 18.77
C THR A 210 17.00 5.13 20.18
N GLU A 211 15.80 5.66 20.40
CA GLU A 211 15.38 6.16 21.73
C GLU A 211 15.35 5.03 22.77
N GLU A 212 14.77 3.87 22.42
CA GLU A 212 14.75 2.69 23.28
C GLU A 212 16.17 2.20 23.61
N GLU A 213 17.07 2.12 22.62
CA GLU A 213 18.46 1.76 22.82
C GLU A 213 19.17 2.75 23.77
N HIS A 214 18.90 4.04 23.60
CA HIS A 214 19.49 5.09 24.46
C HIS A 214 19.03 4.94 25.90
N VAL A 215 17.73 4.71 26.14
CA VAL A 215 17.16 4.49 27.48
C VAL A 215 17.77 3.23 28.14
N VAL A 216 17.88 2.14 27.41
CA VAL A 216 18.51 0.90 27.91
C VAL A 216 19.98 1.14 28.26
N ARG A 217 20.72 1.84 27.39
CA ARG A 217 22.13 2.17 27.64
C ARG A 217 22.30 3.06 28.86
N MET A 218 21.45 4.09 29.00
CA MET A 218 21.45 4.95 30.21
C MET A 218 21.13 4.15 31.48
N GLY A 219 20.14 3.25 31.42
CA GLY A 219 19.80 2.37 32.54
C GLY A 219 20.95 1.46 32.97
N LEU A 220 21.66 0.87 32.02
CA LEU A 220 22.84 0.04 32.27
C LEU A 220 23.98 0.86 32.90
N LEU A 221 24.26 2.06 32.38
CA LEU A 221 25.27 2.96 32.91
C LEU A 221 24.94 3.41 34.34
N ALA A 222 23.69 3.80 34.59
CA ALA A 222 23.23 4.19 35.91
C ALA A 222 23.32 3.04 36.92
N SER A 223 22.91 1.82 36.53
CA SER A 223 23.01 0.62 37.36
C SER A 223 24.46 0.25 37.66
N GLY A 224 25.35 0.32 36.64
CA GLY A 224 26.78 0.07 36.81
C GLY A 224 27.43 1.09 37.75
N ALA A 225 27.14 2.38 37.54
CA ALA A 225 27.65 3.46 38.38
C ALA A 225 27.16 3.33 39.85
N ALA A 226 25.88 2.97 40.07
CA ALA A 226 25.34 2.75 41.40
C ALA A 226 26.05 1.57 42.12
N HIS A 227 26.36 0.49 41.37
CA HIS A 227 27.09 -0.65 41.94
C HIS A 227 28.53 -0.30 42.31
N GLU A 228 29.26 0.38 41.40
CA GLU A 228 30.62 0.85 41.59
C GLU A 228 30.77 1.87 42.71
N LEU A 229 29.80 2.75 42.89
CA LEU A 229 29.77 3.73 43.97
C LEU A 229 29.29 3.17 45.30
N GLY A 230 28.44 2.12 45.25
CA GLY A 230 27.89 1.49 46.44
C GLY A 230 28.96 0.80 47.31
N THR A 231 30.00 0.20 46.68
CA THR A 231 31.07 -0.47 47.36
C THR A 231 31.97 0.46 48.18
N PRO A 232 32.53 1.57 47.63
CA PRO A 232 33.33 2.52 48.43
C PRO A 232 32.52 3.26 49.48
N LEU A 233 31.26 3.62 49.19
CA LEU A 233 30.39 4.22 50.19
C LEU A 233 30.07 3.29 51.34
N SER A 234 29.93 1.99 51.09
CA SER A 234 29.75 0.98 52.16
C SER A 234 30.99 0.82 53.01
N THR A 235 32.17 0.84 52.40
CA THR A 235 33.45 0.80 53.13
C THR A 235 33.63 2.03 53.99
N MET A 236 33.36 3.23 53.48
CA MET A 236 33.39 4.48 54.25
C MET A 236 32.41 4.43 55.44
N ALA A 237 31.21 3.91 55.26
CA ALA A 237 30.21 3.81 56.30
C ALA A 237 30.70 2.86 57.48
N VAL A 238 31.40 1.78 57.13
CA VAL A 238 31.99 0.84 58.11
C VAL A 238 33.10 1.55 58.89
N ILE A 239 34.04 2.20 58.20
CA ILE A 239 35.17 2.93 58.83
C ILE A 239 34.67 4.01 59.78
N LEU A 240 33.68 4.84 59.34
CA LEU A 240 33.07 5.86 60.19
C LEU A 240 32.31 5.25 61.40
N GLY A 241 31.74 4.07 61.21
CA GLY A 241 31.12 3.31 62.28
C GLY A 241 32.11 2.82 63.36
N ASP A 242 33.31 2.37 62.91
CA ASP A 242 34.37 1.93 63.79
C ASP A 242 35.00 3.11 64.56
N TRP A 243 35.23 4.26 63.88
CA TRP A 243 35.71 5.47 64.50
C TRP A 243 34.77 6.00 65.62
N LYS A 244 33.47 5.93 65.36
CA LYS A 244 32.45 6.33 66.35
C LYS A 244 32.50 5.52 67.63
N ARG A 245 33.03 4.24 67.57
CA ARG A 245 33.16 3.30 68.68
C ARG A 245 34.50 3.40 69.37
N ASP A 246 35.49 4.09 68.81
CA ASP A 246 36.82 4.20 69.37
C ASP A 246 36.79 5.03 70.66
N PRO A 247 37.29 4.53 71.79
CA PRO A 247 37.30 5.21 73.07
C PRO A 247 38.07 6.53 73.11
N LEU A 248 39.05 6.70 72.21
CA LEU A 248 39.84 7.93 72.08
C LEU A 248 39.05 9.04 71.38
N ILE A 249 38.34 8.68 70.32
CA ILE A 249 37.52 9.60 69.50
C ILE A 249 36.21 9.96 70.23
N SER A 250 35.63 9.01 70.94
CA SER A 250 34.34 9.22 71.64
C SER A 250 34.43 10.19 72.81
N LYS A 251 35.67 10.55 73.33
CA LYS A 251 35.91 11.56 74.39
C LYS A 251 35.96 12.97 73.80
N ASP A 252 36.18 13.16 72.53
CA ASP A 252 36.20 14.46 71.85
C ASP A 252 34.82 14.77 71.26
N GLU A 253 34.11 15.74 71.80
CA GLU A 253 32.77 16.10 71.32
C GLU A 253 32.76 16.61 69.92
N THR A 254 33.79 17.39 69.49
CA THR A 254 33.92 17.96 68.15
C THR A 254 34.10 16.86 67.11
N LEU A 255 35.03 15.90 67.33
CA LEU A 255 35.26 14.76 66.42
C LEU A 255 34.03 13.86 66.33
N ARG A 256 33.29 13.69 67.40
CA ARG A 256 32.04 12.91 67.38
C ARG A 256 30.97 13.52 66.51
N GLU A 257 30.80 14.87 66.57
CA GLU A 257 29.87 15.59 65.74
C GLU A 257 30.27 15.53 64.25
N GLU A 258 31.54 15.75 63.93
CA GLU A 258 32.07 15.63 62.57
C GLU A 258 31.83 14.25 61.95
N ILE A 259 32.09 13.19 62.71
CA ILE A 259 31.86 11.80 62.27
C ILE A 259 30.36 11.56 62.02
N ALA A 260 29.50 12.08 62.88
CA ALA A 260 28.04 11.95 62.72
C ALA A 260 27.58 12.66 61.45
N GLU A 261 28.11 13.82 61.15
CA GLU A 261 27.80 14.55 59.92
C GLU A 261 28.28 13.80 58.67
N MET A 262 29.52 13.31 58.68
CA MET A 262 30.05 12.47 57.57
C MET A 262 29.18 11.20 57.35
N GLN A 263 28.71 10.56 58.42
CA GLN A 263 27.81 9.41 58.32
C GLN A 263 26.48 9.81 57.64
N ILE A 264 25.92 10.97 57.96
CA ILE A 264 24.71 11.48 57.31
C ILE A 264 24.93 11.72 55.84
N GLN A 265 26.09 12.32 55.44
CA GLN A 265 26.39 12.58 54.03
C GLN A 265 26.60 11.26 53.25
N VAL A 266 27.35 10.29 53.81
CA VAL A 266 27.51 8.98 53.19
C VAL A 266 26.18 8.28 53.02
N GLN A 267 25.28 8.36 54.01
CA GLN A 267 23.95 7.77 53.92
C GLN A 267 23.08 8.45 52.87
N ARG A 268 23.17 9.77 52.72
CA ARG A 268 22.50 10.50 51.63
C ARG A 268 22.96 10.04 50.26
N CYS A 269 24.28 9.87 50.07
CA CYS A 269 24.83 9.39 48.83
C CYS A 269 24.38 7.95 48.50
N LYS A 270 24.06 7.12 49.49
CA LYS A 270 23.53 5.77 49.28
C LYS A 270 22.06 5.73 48.89
N THR A 271 21.30 6.79 49.17
CA THR A 271 19.84 6.82 48.99
C THR A 271 19.44 7.48 47.65
N ILE A 272 20.41 8.05 46.93
CA ILE A 272 20.23 8.56 45.55
C ILE A 272 20.29 7.42 44.56
#